data_75cf7fe05e3e78912cf6b8785558ec91
#
_entry.id   75cf7fe05e3e78912cf6b8785558ec91
#
_cell.length_a   1.000
_cell.length_b   1.000
_cell.length_c   1.000
_cell.angle_alpha   90.00
_cell.angle_beta   90.00
_cell.angle_gamma   90.00
#
_symmetry.space_group_name_H-M   'P 1'
#
loop_
_entity.id
_entity.type
_entity.pdbx_description
1 polymer ?
#
loop_
_entity_poly.entity_id
_entity_poly.type
_entity_poly.pdbx_seq_one_letter_code
_entity_poly.pdbx_strand_id
1 'polypeptide(L)'
;MTEIEFRSLEDIELRVGEGEDGTFEGLACRYGVVDSYGTTFHPKAFRKGLKGSYALLFMHSPYQPVGTFTAEERDDGLYIKGRYDDTAAGRDARTMARSGSAGELSVGFVRTDLPDWKKLAEMADEDRDKVLANIKGARLVEVSQITARMAAVPGSKLKTVRSALGDLYAEVDAPTIADRIREEQERRAAEAEQDRKMQERARRAALLRLTTVGGA
;
A
#
# COMPACT_ATOMS: atom_id res chain seq x y z
N MET A 1 -13.58 -3.58 -1.14
CA MET A 1 -12.68 -3.97 -0.02
C MET A 1 -11.43 -3.14 -0.12
N THR A 2 -10.85 -2.75 0.99
CA THR A 2 -9.77 -1.76 1.08
C THR A 2 -8.47 -2.52 1.33
N GLU A 3 -7.52 -2.44 0.39
CA GLU A 3 -6.21 -3.08 0.50
C GLU A 3 -5.36 -2.38 1.56
N ILE A 4 -4.68 -3.16 2.42
CA ILE A 4 -3.70 -2.65 3.37
C ILE A 4 -2.34 -2.63 2.67
N GLU A 5 -1.71 -1.48 2.62
CA GLU A 5 -0.38 -1.29 2.06
C GLU A 5 0.65 -1.15 3.18
N PHE A 6 1.84 -1.69 2.95
CA PHE A 6 2.97 -1.60 3.88
C PHE A 6 4.12 -0.85 3.20
N ARG A 7 4.72 0.09 3.92
CA ARG A 7 5.85 0.89 3.45
C ARG A 7 6.89 1.02 4.53
N SER A 8 8.12 0.81 4.14
CA SER A 8 9.30 1.06 4.94
C SER A 8 10.17 2.09 4.25
N LEU A 9 10.76 2.98 5.03
CA LEU A 9 11.63 4.05 4.57
C LEU A 9 13.03 3.84 5.13
N GLU A 10 14.05 4.15 4.35
CA GLU A 10 15.42 4.23 4.83
C GLU A 10 15.56 5.36 5.87
N ASP A 11 16.42 5.18 6.86
CA ASP A 11 16.73 6.16 7.92
C ASP A 11 15.59 6.47 8.91
N ILE A 12 14.67 5.56 9.13
CA ILE A 12 13.69 5.67 10.21
C ILE A 12 14.23 4.96 11.45
N GLU A 13 14.43 5.72 12.51
CA GLU A 13 14.94 5.23 13.78
C GLU A 13 13.83 5.05 14.81
N LEU A 14 13.80 3.88 15.43
CA LEU A 14 13.07 3.62 16.65
C LEU A 14 13.98 3.95 17.86
N ARG A 15 13.61 4.95 18.65
CA ARG A 15 14.31 5.27 19.89
C ARG A 15 13.62 4.60 21.07
N VAL A 16 14.32 3.74 21.76
CA VAL A 16 13.83 3.07 22.97
C VAL A 16 14.41 3.79 24.18
N GLY A 17 13.55 4.15 25.13
CA GLY A 17 13.95 4.79 26.38
C GLY A 17 15.03 3.96 27.13
N GLU A 18 15.99 4.64 27.77
CA GLU A 18 17.08 4.00 28.53
C GLU A 18 16.57 3.34 29.82
N GLY A 19 15.38 3.73 30.31
CA GLY A 19 14.76 3.18 31.49
C GLY A 19 14.17 1.78 31.34
N GLU A 20 13.77 1.16 32.43
CA GLU A 20 13.08 -0.16 32.46
C GLU A 20 11.60 -0.07 32.08
N ASP A 21 11.08 1.12 31.88
CA ASP A 21 9.66 1.41 31.66
C ASP A 21 9.11 0.92 30.30
N GLY A 22 9.99 0.48 29.38
CA GLY A 22 9.60 -0.08 28.08
C GLY A 22 9.04 0.94 27.08
N THR A 23 9.16 2.24 27.36
CA THR A 23 8.68 3.28 26.45
C THR A 23 9.54 3.38 25.19
N PHE A 24 8.94 3.79 24.10
CA PHE A 24 9.61 4.08 22.84
C PHE A 24 8.98 5.28 22.13
N GLU A 25 9.74 5.88 21.25
CA GLU A 25 9.26 6.85 20.27
C GLU A 25 10.02 6.67 18.96
N GLY A 26 9.43 7.06 17.85
CA GLY A 26 10.06 6.93 16.56
C GLY A 26 9.31 7.70 15.46
N LEU A 27 10.02 7.88 14.35
CA LEU A 27 9.47 8.38 13.09
C LEU A 27 9.05 7.15 12.27
N ALA A 28 7.75 6.92 12.13
CA ALA A 28 7.21 5.75 11.45
C ALA A 28 7.07 5.93 9.93
N CYS A 29 6.92 7.18 9.48
CA CYS A 29 6.84 7.51 8.05
C CYS A 29 7.38 8.92 7.81
N ARG A 30 8.34 9.07 6.91
CA ARG A 30 8.89 10.36 6.49
C ARG A 30 8.15 10.87 5.25
N TYR A 31 7.83 12.18 5.23
CA TYR A 31 7.17 12.81 4.09
C TYR A 31 8.16 13.37 3.07
N GLY A 32 7.74 13.41 1.80
CA GLY A 32 8.53 13.99 0.72
C GLY A 32 9.73 13.16 0.27
N VAL A 33 9.87 11.93 0.75
CA VAL A 33 10.94 11.01 0.35
C VAL A 33 10.34 9.86 -0.46
N VAL A 34 11.03 9.48 -1.53
CA VAL A 34 10.64 8.30 -2.34
C VAL A 34 11.01 7.04 -1.57
N ASP A 35 10.03 6.19 -1.32
CA ASP A 35 10.24 4.90 -0.67
C ASP A 35 10.76 3.82 -1.64
N SER A 36 11.08 2.64 -1.12
CA SER A 36 11.58 1.51 -1.92
C SER A 36 10.58 0.97 -2.96
N TYR A 37 9.34 1.42 -2.92
CA TYR A 37 8.29 1.09 -3.90
C TYR A 37 8.12 2.16 -4.98
N GLY A 38 8.92 3.24 -4.91
CA GLY A 38 8.79 4.38 -5.81
C GLY A 38 7.62 5.29 -5.46
N THR A 39 7.11 5.21 -4.21
CA THR A 39 5.99 6.06 -3.76
C THR A 39 6.46 7.12 -2.78
N THR A 40 5.69 8.19 -2.66
CA THR A 40 6.01 9.33 -1.79
C THR A 40 4.79 9.70 -0.96
N PHE A 41 4.95 9.70 0.36
CA PHE A 41 3.93 10.26 1.25
C PHE A 41 4.04 11.78 1.28
N HIS A 42 2.92 12.45 1.07
CA HIS A 42 2.81 13.89 1.20
C HIS A 42 2.50 14.32 2.64
N PRO A 43 2.91 15.53 3.05
CA PRO A 43 2.53 16.08 4.35
C PRO A 43 1.03 15.99 4.59
N LYS A 44 0.65 15.58 5.80
CA LYS A 44 -0.75 15.41 6.23
C LYS A 44 -1.49 14.24 5.58
N ALA A 45 -0.77 13.27 5.02
CA ALA A 45 -1.37 12.08 4.43
C ALA A 45 -2.24 11.29 5.41
N PHE A 46 -1.87 11.22 6.69
CA PHE A 46 -2.61 10.49 7.73
C PHE A 46 -3.62 11.35 8.52
N ARG A 47 -3.75 12.64 8.22
CA ARG A 47 -4.50 13.61 9.03
C ARG A 47 -5.92 13.20 9.41
N LYS A 48 -6.62 12.49 8.53
CA LYS A 48 -8.03 12.13 8.74
C LYS A 48 -8.22 10.81 9.50
N GLY A 49 -7.16 10.08 9.80
CA GLY A 49 -7.24 8.70 10.26
C GLY A 49 -6.67 8.40 11.63
N LEU A 50 -5.99 9.35 12.26
CA LEU A 50 -5.32 9.12 13.54
C LEU A 50 -6.32 9.26 14.71
N LYS A 51 -6.65 8.15 15.37
CA LYS A 51 -7.51 8.13 16.54
C LYS A 51 -7.10 7.04 17.52
N GLY A 52 -6.94 7.42 18.80
CA GLY A 52 -6.72 6.47 19.87
C GLY A 52 -5.35 5.79 19.84
N SER A 53 -5.32 4.56 20.33
CA SER A 53 -4.13 3.73 20.45
C SER A 53 -4.13 2.63 19.37
N TYR A 54 -2.94 2.27 18.91
CA TYR A 54 -2.71 1.24 17.89
C TYR A 54 -1.81 0.14 18.47
N ALA A 55 -1.89 -1.06 17.92
CA ALA A 55 -0.93 -2.12 18.22
C ALA A 55 0.40 -1.86 17.49
N LEU A 56 1.52 -1.98 18.23
CA LEU A 56 2.83 -2.16 17.63
C LEU A 56 2.99 -3.65 17.33
N LEU A 57 3.19 -3.98 16.05
CA LEU A 57 3.41 -5.36 15.63
C LEU A 57 4.90 -5.63 15.43
N PHE A 58 5.25 -6.90 15.32
CA PHE A 58 6.57 -7.36 14.89
C PHE A 58 6.46 -7.99 13.50
N MET A 59 7.24 -7.49 12.54
CA MET A 59 7.32 -8.00 11.17
C MET A 59 5.95 -8.09 10.44
N HIS A 60 5.07 -7.11 10.69
CA HIS A 60 3.71 -7.05 10.14
C HIS A 60 2.82 -8.26 10.51
N SER A 61 3.19 -9.01 11.54
CA SER A 61 2.40 -10.15 11.98
C SER A 61 1.27 -9.72 12.93
N PRO A 62 -0.01 -9.87 12.53
CA PRO A 62 -1.13 -9.53 13.41
C PRO A 62 -1.22 -10.46 14.63
N TYR A 63 -0.51 -11.58 14.58
CA TYR A 63 -0.42 -12.55 15.68
C TYR A 63 0.75 -12.26 16.64
N GLN A 64 1.55 -11.23 16.38
CA GLN A 64 2.69 -10.83 17.20
C GLN A 64 2.62 -9.34 17.60
N PRO A 65 1.59 -8.92 18.35
CA PRO A 65 1.61 -7.62 18.99
C PRO A 65 2.72 -7.61 20.04
N VAL A 66 3.52 -6.55 20.04
CA VAL A 66 4.65 -6.38 20.96
C VAL A 66 4.55 -5.13 21.81
N GLY A 67 3.51 -4.31 21.58
CA GLY A 67 3.27 -3.09 22.33
C GLY A 67 2.08 -2.31 21.80
N THR A 68 1.91 -1.11 22.35
CA THR A 68 0.88 -0.16 21.91
C THR A 68 1.48 1.24 21.74
N PHE A 69 0.89 2.03 20.84
CA PHE A 69 1.35 3.39 20.59
C PHE A 69 0.20 4.34 20.24
N THR A 70 0.45 5.63 20.38
CA THR A 70 -0.29 6.72 19.78
C THR A 70 0.52 7.32 18.63
N ALA A 71 -0.15 7.85 17.63
CA ALA A 71 0.49 8.46 16.46
C ALA A 71 0.15 9.95 16.37
N GLU A 72 1.14 10.75 15.98
CA GLU A 72 1.04 12.19 15.78
C GLU A 72 1.63 12.55 14.42
N GLU A 73 0.91 13.33 13.64
CA GLU A 73 1.40 13.86 12.38
C GLU A 73 2.13 15.18 12.60
N ARG A 74 3.35 15.28 12.10
CA ARG A 74 4.16 16.50 12.06
C ARG A 74 4.43 16.89 10.60
N ASP A 75 5.07 18.03 10.39
CA ASP A 75 5.30 18.54 9.02
C ASP A 75 6.21 17.65 8.19
N ASP A 76 7.13 16.93 8.82
CA ASP A 76 8.14 16.07 8.20
C ASP A 76 7.80 14.58 8.22
N GLY A 77 6.74 14.16 8.95
CA GLY A 77 6.38 12.75 9.01
C GLY A 77 5.35 12.38 10.07
N LEU A 78 5.09 11.07 10.12
CA LEU A 78 4.25 10.42 11.13
C LEU A 78 5.11 9.91 12.27
N TYR A 79 4.94 10.47 13.45
CA TYR A 79 5.62 10.09 14.67
C TYR A 79 4.75 9.19 15.53
N ILE A 80 5.39 8.25 16.21
CA ILE A 80 4.73 7.37 17.17
C ILE A 80 5.39 7.47 18.54
N LYS A 81 4.58 7.30 19.58
CA LYS A 81 5.03 7.18 20.96
C LYS A 81 4.23 6.12 21.67
N GLY A 82 4.91 5.20 22.33
CA GLY A 82 4.24 4.06 22.92
C GLY A 82 5.06 3.32 23.97
N ARG A 83 4.60 2.10 24.26
CA ARG A 83 5.23 1.21 25.23
C ARG A 83 5.20 -0.23 24.72
N TYR A 84 6.28 -0.96 24.93
CA TYR A 84 6.31 -2.41 24.76
C TYR A 84 5.48 -3.09 25.84
N ASP A 85 4.79 -4.15 25.46
CA ASP A 85 4.04 -4.99 26.40
C ASP A 85 4.99 -5.80 27.29
N ASP A 86 4.61 -6.03 28.54
CA ASP A 86 5.37 -6.89 29.45
C ASP A 86 5.08 -8.39 29.21
N THR A 87 5.21 -8.79 27.94
CA THR A 87 5.17 -10.18 27.47
C THR A 87 6.55 -10.63 27.05
N ALA A 88 6.76 -11.93 26.84
CA ALA A 88 8.03 -12.42 26.29
C ALA A 88 8.32 -11.76 24.93
N ALA A 89 7.34 -11.72 24.02
CA ALA A 89 7.48 -11.10 22.71
C ALA A 89 7.80 -9.60 22.80
N GLY A 90 7.14 -8.85 23.69
CA GLY A 90 7.41 -7.41 23.88
C GLY A 90 8.80 -7.15 24.45
N ARG A 91 9.27 -7.96 25.42
CA ARG A 91 10.61 -7.86 25.96
C ARG A 91 11.69 -8.21 24.91
N ASP A 92 11.45 -9.25 24.09
CA ASP A 92 12.36 -9.64 23.02
C ASP A 92 12.45 -8.54 21.95
N ALA A 93 11.30 -8.02 21.51
CA ALA A 93 11.24 -6.91 20.54
C ALA A 93 11.97 -5.66 21.05
N ARG A 94 11.77 -5.29 22.34
CA ARG A 94 12.49 -4.20 22.97
C ARG A 94 14.01 -4.44 22.99
N THR A 95 14.45 -5.65 23.31
CA THR A 95 15.85 -6.02 23.31
C THR A 95 16.46 -5.90 21.91
N MET A 96 15.74 -6.38 20.88
CA MET A 96 16.17 -6.26 19.49
C MET A 96 16.21 -4.80 19.02
N ALA A 97 15.28 -3.95 19.45
CA ALA A 97 15.33 -2.51 19.16
C ALA A 97 16.56 -1.85 19.80
N ARG A 98 16.86 -2.15 21.06
CA ARG A 98 18.04 -1.61 21.78
C ARG A 98 19.35 -2.08 21.20
N SER A 99 19.43 -3.31 20.72
CA SER A 99 20.62 -3.85 20.04
C SER A 99 20.81 -3.35 18.61
N GLY A 100 19.76 -2.71 18.02
CA GLY A 100 19.75 -2.28 16.62
C GLY A 100 19.49 -3.41 15.62
N SER A 101 19.26 -4.66 16.08
CA SER A 101 18.97 -5.78 15.17
C SER A 101 17.56 -5.68 14.53
N ALA A 102 16.63 -5.03 15.22
CA ALA A 102 15.31 -4.68 14.70
C ALA A 102 14.92 -3.29 15.24
N GLY A 103 15.53 -2.25 14.70
CA GLY A 103 15.35 -0.86 15.12
C GLY A 103 14.60 0.00 14.11
N GLU A 104 14.15 -0.57 13.01
CA GLU A 104 13.41 0.15 11.98
C GLU A 104 11.90 0.00 12.16
N LEU A 105 11.16 0.94 11.54
CA LEU A 105 9.70 0.95 11.55
C LEU A 105 9.14 0.86 10.14
N SER A 106 8.01 0.21 10.01
CA SER A 106 7.23 0.12 8.79
C SER A 106 5.76 0.41 9.07
N VAL A 107 5.08 1.12 8.18
CA VAL A 107 3.66 1.48 8.33
C VAL A 107 2.77 0.58 7.49
N GLY A 108 1.72 0.05 8.10
CA GLY A 108 0.59 -0.57 7.42
C GLY A 108 -0.56 0.42 7.31
N PHE A 109 -1.06 0.65 6.12
CA PHE A 109 -2.07 1.66 5.85
C PHE A 109 -3.00 1.29 4.71
N VAL A 110 -4.09 2.04 4.62
CA VAL A 110 -5.04 1.97 3.51
C VAL A 110 -5.09 3.33 2.84
N ARG A 111 -4.90 3.38 1.53
CA ARG A 111 -5.05 4.62 0.76
C ARG A 111 -6.49 5.11 0.75
N THR A 112 -6.66 6.40 0.99
CA THR A 112 -7.98 7.06 1.00
C THR A 112 -8.11 8.16 -0.06
N ASP A 113 -7.06 8.39 -0.82
CA ASP A 113 -6.94 9.42 -1.84
C ASP A 113 -7.06 8.88 -3.28
N LEU A 114 -7.11 7.56 -3.44
CA LEU A 114 -7.24 6.96 -4.76
C LEU A 114 -8.64 7.23 -5.34
N PRO A 115 -8.72 7.56 -6.62
CA PRO A 115 -9.97 7.50 -7.35
C PRO A 115 -10.57 6.10 -7.33
N ASP A 116 -11.85 5.99 -7.70
CA ASP A 116 -12.45 4.70 -8.00
C ASP A 116 -11.61 3.93 -9.04
N TRP A 117 -11.49 2.61 -8.88
CA TRP A 117 -10.63 1.78 -9.73
C TRP A 117 -11.03 1.84 -11.22
N LYS A 118 -12.31 2.11 -11.55
CA LYS A 118 -12.76 2.32 -12.93
C LYS A 118 -12.17 3.59 -13.52
N LYS A 119 -12.12 4.67 -12.72
CA LYS A 119 -11.46 5.92 -13.14
C LYS A 119 -9.96 5.72 -13.32
N LEU A 120 -9.32 4.95 -12.44
CA LEU A 120 -7.91 4.62 -12.60
C LEU A 120 -7.64 3.85 -13.89
N ALA A 121 -8.53 2.92 -14.27
CA ALA A 121 -8.42 2.17 -15.53
C ALA A 121 -8.64 3.04 -16.78
N GLU A 122 -9.38 4.15 -16.65
CA GLU A 122 -9.63 5.11 -17.74
C GLU A 122 -8.49 6.13 -17.93
N MET A 123 -7.63 6.30 -16.93
CA MET A 123 -6.54 7.27 -16.99
C MET A 123 -5.46 6.83 -17.99
N ALA A 124 -4.80 7.81 -18.60
CA ALA A 124 -3.57 7.56 -19.32
C ALA A 124 -2.51 7.00 -18.36
N ASP A 125 -1.65 6.11 -18.86
CA ASP A 125 -0.67 5.39 -18.03
C ASP A 125 0.20 6.35 -17.21
N GLU A 126 0.69 7.43 -17.82
CA GLU A 126 1.51 8.43 -17.14
C GLU A 126 0.78 9.14 -16.00
N ASP A 127 -0.50 9.47 -16.17
CA ASP A 127 -1.29 10.15 -15.13
C ASP A 127 -1.66 9.17 -14.01
N ARG A 128 -1.98 7.92 -14.35
CA ARG A 128 -2.22 6.85 -13.39
C ARG A 128 -0.98 6.60 -12.53
N ASP A 129 0.20 6.49 -13.15
CA ASP A 129 1.46 6.28 -12.44
C ASP A 129 1.77 7.43 -11.49
N LYS A 130 1.52 8.67 -11.89
CA LYS A 130 1.63 9.85 -11.00
C LYS A 130 0.69 9.75 -9.80
N VAL A 131 -0.56 9.31 -10.00
CA VAL A 131 -1.53 9.13 -8.91
C VAL A 131 -1.08 8.01 -7.98
N LEU A 132 -0.61 6.89 -8.52
CA LEU A 132 -0.14 5.75 -7.73
C LEU A 132 1.14 6.06 -6.96
N ALA A 133 2.07 6.82 -7.54
CA ALA A 133 3.33 7.20 -6.90
C ALA A 133 3.17 8.23 -5.77
N ASN A 134 2.07 8.97 -5.71
CA ASN A 134 1.88 10.05 -4.74
C ASN A 134 0.77 9.74 -3.74
N ILE A 135 1.13 9.53 -2.47
CA ILE A 135 0.20 9.20 -1.38
C ILE A 135 -0.18 10.49 -0.64
N LYS A 136 -1.37 11.02 -0.91
CA LYS A 136 -1.89 12.26 -0.33
C LYS A 136 -2.92 12.03 0.78
N GLY A 137 -3.43 10.80 0.89
CA GLY A 137 -4.38 10.41 1.91
C GLY A 137 -4.24 8.94 2.26
N ALA A 138 -4.06 8.66 3.56
CA ALA A 138 -3.90 7.32 4.08
C ALA A 138 -4.61 7.18 5.44
N ARG A 139 -5.14 6.01 5.72
CA ARG A 139 -5.63 5.61 7.04
C ARG A 139 -4.64 4.63 7.64
N LEU A 140 -4.05 5.01 8.76
CA LEU A 140 -3.14 4.14 9.51
C LEU A 140 -3.89 2.89 10.00
N VAL A 141 -3.30 1.73 9.80
CA VAL A 141 -3.81 0.44 10.29
C VAL A 141 -2.94 -0.06 11.43
N GLU A 142 -1.62 -0.09 11.22
CA GLU A 142 -0.63 -0.52 12.22
C GLU A 142 0.73 0.11 11.95
N VAL A 143 1.64 -0.03 12.89
CA VAL A 143 3.08 0.17 12.69
C VAL A 143 3.79 -1.08 13.18
N SER A 144 4.76 -1.54 12.43
CA SER A 144 5.58 -2.69 12.79
C SER A 144 7.02 -2.30 13.05
N GLN A 145 7.58 -2.90 14.09
CA GLN A 145 9.01 -3.01 14.26
C GLN A 145 9.54 -4.08 13.30
N ILE A 146 10.56 -3.74 12.53
CA ILE A 146 11.16 -4.63 11.53
C ILE A 146 12.68 -4.71 11.72
N THR A 147 13.28 -5.78 11.19
CA THR A 147 14.73 -5.96 11.22
C THR A 147 15.44 -4.94 10.35
N ALA A 148 16.60 -4.50 10.78
CA ALA A 148 17.42 -3.53 10.10
C ALA A 148 17.70 -3.94 8.64
N ARG A 149 17.57 -3.01 7.73
CA ARG A 149 17.81 -3.16 6.28
C ARG A 149 16.90 -4.15 5.53
N MET A 150 15.83 -4.63 6.13
CA MET A 150 14.83 -5.40 5.34
C MET A 150 14.10 -4.54 4.30
N ALA A 151 14.03 -3.25 4.55
CA ALA A 151 13.46 -2.29 3.61
C ALA A 151 14.43 -1.83 2.51
N ALA A 152 15.73 -2.06 2.68
CA ALA A 152 16.80 -1.39 1.94
C ALA A 152 17.65 -2.33 1.08
N VAL A 153 17.12 -3.47 0.59
CA VAL A 153 17.89 -4.25 -0.37
C VAL A 153 17.64 -3.72 -1.78
N PRO A 154 18.55 -2.90 -2.36
CA PRO A 154 18.44 -2.46 -3.74
C PRO A 154 18.39 -3.69 -4.65
N GLY A 155 17.28 -3.88 -5.37
CA GLY A 155 17.14 -4.95 -6.34
C GLY A 155 16.56 -6.26 -5.84
N SER A 156 16.31 -6.50 -4.54
CA SER A 156 15.46 -7.60 -4.14
C SER A 156 14.01 -7.25 -4.50
N LYS A 157 13.52 -7.95 -5.51
CA LYS A 157 12.15 -7.81 -5.98
C LYS A 157 11.24 -8.23 -4.83
N LEU A 158 10.62 -7.27 -4.20
CA LEU A 158 9.62 -7.37 -3.14
C LEU A 158 8.40 -8.26 -3.45
N LYS A 159 8.36 -8.90 -4.60
CA LYS A 159 7.41 -9.98 -4.88
C LYS A 159 7.42 -11.08 -3.81
N THR A 160 8.56 -11.33 -3.16
CA THR A 160 8.67 -12.41 -2.16
C THR A 160 8.15 -11.98 -0.78
N VAL A 161 8.36 -10.74 -0.37
CA VAL A 161 7.80 -10.23 0.90
C VAL A 161 6.30 -9.95 0.74
N ARG A 162 5.88 -9.44 -0.41
CA ARG A 162 4.47 -9.22 -0.72
C ARG A 162 3.68 -10.52 -0.83
N SER A 163 4.26 -11.59 -1.36
CA SER A 163 3.61 -12.90 -1.38
C SER A 163 3.58 -13.55 0.01
N ALA A 164 4.64 -13.47 0.80
CA ALA A 164 4.65 -14.05 2.15
C ALA A 164 3.71 -13.31 3.12
N LEU A 165 3.58 -11.99 3.01
CA LEU A 165 2.61 -11.20 3.77
C LEU A 165 1.21 -11.27 3.13
N GLY A 166 1.12 -11.34 1.82
CA GLY A 166 -0.11 -11.61 1.08
C GLY A 166 -0.71 -12.95 1.50
N ASP A 167 0.09 -13.99 1.64
CA ASP A 167 -0.35 -15.30 2.09
C ASP A 167 -0.79 -15.30 3.57
N LEU A 168 -0.16 -14.47 4.42
CA LEU A 168 -0.59 -14.30 5.82
C LEU A 168 -1.92 -13.52 5.94
N TYR A 169 -2.20 -12.65 4.98
CA TYR A 169 -3.44 -11.87 4.88
C TYR A 169 -4.37 -12.35 3.77
N ALA A 170 -3.98 -13.37 2.99
CA ALA A 170 -4.69 -13.92 1.82
C ALA A 170 -5.85 -14.87 2.18
N GLU A 171 -6.31 -14.88 3.41
CA GLU A 171 -7.71 -15.29 3.63
C GLU A 171 -8.72 -14.29 3.06
N VAL A 172 -8.22 -13.25 2.36
CA VAL A 172 -9.04 -12.36 1.54
C VAL A 172 -8.53 -12.45 0.11
N ASP A 173 -9.07 -13.39 -0.64
CA ASP A 173 -8.98 -13.55 -2.11
C ASP A 173 -9.58 -12.32 -2.83
N ALA A 174 -9.10 -11.14 -2.51
CA ALA A 174 -9.50 -9.92 -3.21
C ALA A 174 -8.40 -9.55 -4.19
N PRO A 175 -8.72 -9.45 -5.49
CA PRO A 175 -7.77 -9.03 -6.50
C PRO A 175 -7.18 -7.66 -6.12
N THR A 176 -5.88 -7.49 -6.33
CA THR A 176 -5.20 -6.21 -6.07
C THR A 176 -5.79 -5.09 -6.93
N ILE A 177 -5.56 -3.83 -6.57
CA ILE A 177 -5.97 -2.69 -7.42
C ILE A 177 -5.40 -2.86 -8.83
N ALA A 178 -4.16 -3.33 -8.96
CA ALA A 178 -3.52 -3.58 -10.25
C ALA A 178 -4.24 -4.68 -11.04
N ASP A 179 -4.67 -5.76 -10.40
CA ASP A 179 -5.42 -6.84 -11.04
C ASP A 179 -6.78 -6.34 -11.52
N ARG A 180 -7.50 -5.58 -10.70
CA ARG A 180 -8.79 -4.99 -11.08
C ARG A 180 -8.68 -3.99 -12.23
N ILE A 181 -7.62 -3.18 -12.26
CA ILE A 181 -7.34 -2.27 -13.37
C ILE A 181 -7.12 -3.08 -14.64
N ARG A 182 -6.30 -4.14 -14.58
CA ARG A 182 -6.02 -5.00 -15.73
C ARG A 182 -7.28 -5.69 -16.26
N GLU A 183 -8.07 -6.31 -15.38
CA GLU A 183 -9.33 -6.97 -15.76
C GLU A 183 -10.31 -5.99 -16.42
N GLU A 184 -10.43 -4.78 -15.89
CA GLU A 184 -11.29 -3.76 -16.48
C GLU A 184 -10.78 -3.29 -17.84
N GLN A 185 -9.48 -3.13 -18.01
CA GLN A 185 -8.87 -2.77 -19.30
C GLN A 185 -9.10 -3.88 -20.34
N GLU A 186 -8.91 -5.14 -19.96
CA GLU A 186 -9.16 -6.30 -20.82
C GLU A 186 -10.64 -6.39 -21.22
N ARG A 187 -11.56 -6.17 -20.26
CA ARG A 187 -13.00 -6.15 -20.54
C ARG A 187 -13.39 -5.06 -21.54
N ARG A 188 -12.87 -3.84 -21.37
CA ARG A 188 -13.11 -2.72 -22.28
C ARG A 188 -12.54 -2.96 -23.67
N ALA A 189 -11.36 -3.54 -23.76
CA ALA A 189 -10.75 -3.91 -25.03
C ALA A 189 -11.61 -4.96 -25.77
N ALA A 190 -12.14 -5.95 -25.06
CA ALA A 190 -13.02 -6.97 -25.61
C ALA A 190 -14.37 -6.38 -26.08
N GLU A 191 -14.97 -5.49 -25.30
CA GLU A 191 -16.21 -4.78 -25.68
C GLU A 191 -16.00 -3.92 -26.93
N ALA A 192 -14.91 -3.14 -26.98
CA ALA A 192 -14.58 -2.32 -28.15
C ALA A 192 -14.33 -3.16 -29.42
N GLU A 193 -13.71 -4.32 -29.27
CA GLU A 193 -13.50 -5.24 -30.40
C GLU A 193 -14.83 -5.86 -30.87
N GLN A 194 -15.73 -6.22 -29.97
CA GLN A 194 -17.07 -6.69 -30.33
C GLN A 194 -17.88 -5.61 -31.09
N ASP A 195 -17.85 -4.38 -30.60
CA ASP A 195 -18.53 -3.26 -31.25
C ASP A 195 -17.96 -3.01 -32.64
N ARG A 196 -16.65 -3.05 -32.82
CA ARG A 196 -15.99 -2.94 -34.12
C ARG A 196 -16.45 -4.04 -35.09
N LYS A 197 -16.48 -5.29 -34.62
CA LYS A 197 -16.97 -6.43 -35.42
C LYS A 197 -18.43 -6.30 -35.78
N MET A 198 -19.27 -5.79 -34.89
CA MET A 198 -20.67 -5.53 -35.16
C MET A 198 -20.85 -4.43 -36.19
N GLN A 199 -20.14 -3.31 -36.07
CA GLN A 199 -20.15 -2.22 -37.03
C GLN A 199 -19.69 -2.68 -38.42
N GLU A 200 -18.65 -3.49 -38.51
CA GLU A 200 -18.14 -4.04 -39.74
C GLU A 200 -19.16 -4.99 -40.42
N ARG A 201 -19.80 -5.85 -39.63
CA ARG A 201 -20.90 -6.71 -40.10
C ARG A 201 -22.10 -5.89 -40.61
N ALA A 202 -22.50 -4.84 -39.89
CA ALA A 202 -23.59 -3.95 -40.30
C ALA A 202 -23.24 -3.21 -41.59
N ARG A 203 -22.01 -2.72 -41.72
CA ARG A 203 -21.50 -2.06 -42.93
C ARG A 203 -21.47 -3.01 -44.13
N ARG A 204 -21.06 -4.25 -43.94
CA ARG A 204 -21.06 -5.29 -44.99
C ARG A 204 -22.48 -5.67 -45.44
N ALA A 205 -23.41 -5.80 -44.47
CA ALA A 205 -24.81 -6.07 -44.75
C ALA A 205 -25.49 -4.91 -45.51
N ALA A 206 -25.16 -3.66 -45.18
CA ALA A 206 -25.66 -2.48 -45.89
C ALA A 206 -25.14 -2.42 -47.34
N LEU A 207 -23.87 -2.72 -47.56
CA LEU A 207 -23.26 -2.81 -48.89
C LEU A 207 -23.92 -3.90 -49.76
N LEU A 208 -24.19 -5.09 -49.19
CA LEU A 208 -24.86 -6.18 -49.90
C LEU A 208 -26.29 -5.80 -50.30
N ARG A 209 -27.03 -5.03 -49.47
CA ARG A 209 -28.39 -4.54 -49.83
C ARG A 209 -28.36 -3.53 -50.97
N LEU A 210 -27.33 -2.69 -51.08
CA LEU A 210 -27.19 -1.73 -52.16
C LEU A 210 -26.85 -2.40 -53.50
N THR A 211 -26.13 -3.52 -53.49
CA THR A 211 -25.77 -4.27 -54.70
C THR A 211 -26.94 -5.11 -55.23
N THR A 212 -27.93 -5.47 -54.39
CA THR A 212 -29.09 -6.27 -54.82
C THR A 212 -30.25 -5.41 -55.34
N VAL A 213 -30.27 -4.10 -55.13
CA VAL A 213 -31.35 -3.17 -55.59
C VAL A 213 -30.98 -2.50 -56.93
N GLY A 214 -29.71 -2.59 -57.38
CA GLY A 214 -29.27 -1.97 -58.64
C GLY A 214 -29.31 -2.88 -59.88
N GLY A 215 -29.96 -4.06 -59.80
CA GLY A 215 -30.01 -5.06 -60.88
C GLY A 215 -31.44 -5.41 -61.30
N ALA A 216 -32.27 -4.39 -61.57
CA ALA A 216 -33.58 -4.57 -62.23
C ALA A 216 -33.74 -3.56 -63.35
#